data_62923e4f602b8d4776b00b1ab42f9b9c
#
_entry.id   62923e4f602b8d4776b00b1ab42f9b9c
#
_cell.length_a   1.000
_cell.length_b   1.000
_cell.length_c   1.000
_cell.angle_alpha   90.00
_cell.angle_beta   90.00
_cell.angle_gamma   90.00
#
_symmetry.space_group_name_H-M   'P 1'
#
loop_
_entity.id
_entity.type
_entity.pdbx_description
1 polymer ?
#
loop_
_entity_poly.entity_id
_entity_poly.type
_entity_poly.pdbx_seq_one_letter_code
_entity_poly.pdbx_strand_id
1 'polypeptide(L)'
;MPASSECAFGMPHVLFELTFRGRHFRRKGLSRLHLDTGPVRPGEELNLPSLADWLRGRIAGAERGITLEQFPSGHSNLTYLLRIDGIEYVLRRGPLGLVAPKAHDMGREFRVLQMVHPHFQEAPNVFHLSEDTAVLGAVFFLMERRHGLILRDEIPPHLAKMPNYAERVSKAFVDCLIRLHAVDISRTGLIALGKPEGFLERQVQGWADRWKRATTDDMPKMDRVIRWLTDHQPSSPAPTLVHNDYKLDNVMLSQDSAERIEAVLDWEMATVGDPLADLGLTLCYWAWVEAPQLRARGVPSLTSQPGWYTRDQFVRRYAEGTGRDLSQIGYYEVLGIFKLAVILQQIYYRFRRGQTQDTRFQNFGDRVKGLVELADSLIQYPKMEYPKMGKST
;
A
#
# COMPACT_ATOMS: atom_id res chain seq x y z
N MET A 1 -32.27 -17.33 60.67
CA MET A 1 -31.81 -18.72 60.45
C MET A 1 -32.72 -19.38 59.45
N PRO A 2 -32.25 -20.24 58.55
CA PRO A 2 -30.89 -20.50 58.05
C PRO A 2 -30.74 -20.17 56.56
N ALA A 3 -29.62 -20.08 56.09
CA ALA A 3 -28.55 -20.84 55.47
C ALA A 3 -28.48 -20.66 53.94
N SER A 4 -27.41 -20.07 53.55
CA SER A 4 -26.40 -20.39 52.58
C SER A 4 -26.74 -21.38 51.45
N SER A 5 -26.48 -21.02 50.21
CA SER A 5 -25.79 -21.90 49.26
C SER A 5 -25.14 -21.08 48.12
N GLU A 6 -23.81 -21.14 48.12
CA GLU A 6 -22.95 -20.81 46.97
C GLU A 6 -23.29 -21.75 45.81
N CYS A 7 -23.31 -21.20 44.61
CA CYS A 7 -23.16 -22.00 43.41
C CYS A 7 -22.18 -21.29 42.49
N ALA A 8 -20.94 -21.79 42.54
CA ALA A 8 -19.91 -21.52 41.52
C ALA A 8 -20.29 -22.24 40.22
N PHE A 9 -20.35 -21.50 39.12
CA PHE A 9 -20.35 -22.10 37.79
C PHE A 9 -19.03 -21.74 37.09
N GLY A 10 -18.16 -22.76 37.07
CA GLY A 10 -16.97 -22.76 36.25
C GLY A 10 -17.34 -22.91 34.76
N MET A 11 -16.78 -22.05 33.91
CA MET A 11 -16.80 -22.26 32.48
C MET A 11 -15.61 -23.14 32.07
N PRO A 12 -15.81 -24.13 31.20
CA PRO A 12 -14.69 -24.90 30.63
C PRO A 12 -14.03 -24.18 29.50
N HIS A 13 -12.71 -24.05 29.60
CA HIS A 13 -11.82 -23.76 28.50
C HIS A 13 -11.90 -24.88 27.46
N VAL A 14 -12.36 -24.57 26.24
CA VAL A 14 -12.22 -25.48 25.10
C VAL A 14 -11.02 -25.00 24.27
N LEU A 15 -9.87 -25.64 24.50
CA LEU A 15 -8.75 -25.65 23.59
C LEU A 15 -9.15 -26.49 22.36
N PHE A 16 -9.16 -25.89 21.20
CA PHE A 16 -9.15 -26.62 19.93
C PHE A 16 -7.70 -26.80 19.48
N GLU A 17 -7.11 -27.91 19.86
CA GLU A 17 -5.91 -28.44 19.20
C GLU A 17 -6.30 -29.14 17.90
N LEU A 18 -5.92 -28.57 16.77
CA LEU A 18 -5.91 -29.26 15.49
C LEU A 18 -4.57 -29.97 15.32
N THR A 19 -4.53 -31.24 15.70
CA THR A 19 -3.43 -32.15 15.40
C THR A 19 -3.43 -32.53 13.92
N PHE A 20 -2.50 -31.99 13.15
CA PHE A 20 -2.14 -32.53 11.84
C PHE A 20 -1.07 -33.61 12.01
N ARG A 21 -1.47 -34.88 11.89
CA ARG A 21 -0.55 -36.02 11.68
C ARG A 21 -0.13 -36.04 10.20
N GLY A 22 1.14 -35.67 9.93
CA GLY A 22 1.77 -35.78 8.61
C GLY A 22 3.26 -36.07 8.72
N ARG A 23 3.63 -37.26 8.39
CA ARG A 23 4.92 -37.98 8.33
C ARG A 23 6.18 -37.12 8.26
N HIS A 24 7.09 -37.35 9.20
CA HIS A 24 8.48 -36.88 9.19
C HIS A 24 9.25 -37.37 7.96
N PHE A 25 9.65 -36.44 7.09
CA PHE A 25 10.82 -36.60 6.25
C PHE A 25 11.93 -35.67 6.80
N ARG A 26 12.92 -36.26 7.48
CA ARG A 26 14.16 -35.56 7.82
C ARG A 26 14.94 -35.31 6.55
N ARG A 27 14.95 -34.07 6.05
CA ARG A 27 16.02 -33.55 5.19
C ARG A 27 16.86 -32.59 6.03
N LYS A 28 18.13 -32.97 6.24
CA LYS A 28 19.16 -32.11 6.82
C LYS A 28 19.47 -30.94 5.88
N GLY A 29 19.49 -29.71 6.42
CA GLY A 29 20.41 -28.65 6.05
C GLY A 29 20.18 -28.01 4.67
N LEU A 30 19.07 -27.30 4.49
CA LEU A 30 18.98 -26.10 3.64
C LEU A 30 18.18 -25.09 4.45
N SER A 31 18.75 -23.89 4.66
CA SER A 31 18.05 -22.77 5.25
C SER A 31 16.69 -22.67 4.58
N ARG A 32 15.59 -22.63 5.35
CA ARG A 32 14.26 -22.30 4.81
C ARG A 32 14.36 -20.89 4.23
N LEU A 33 14.66 -20.78 2.95
CA LEU A 33 14.25 -19.66 2.14
C LEU A 33 12.75 -19.55 2.40
N HIS A 34 12.30 -18.47 2.99
CA HIS A 34 10.88 -18.16 3.02
C HIS A 34 10.43 -18.05 1.57
N LEU A 35 9.76 -19.08 1.08
CA LEU A 35 9.11 -19.06 -0.22
C LEU A 35 8.03 -17.98 -0.11
N ASP A 36 8.23 -16.88 -0.81
CA ASP A 36 7.27 -15.77 -0.85
C ASP A 36 6.12 -16.01 -1.84
N THR A 37 6.10 -17.20 -2.46
CA THR A 37 5.07 -17.70 -3.37
C THR A 37 4.61 -19.09 -2.95
N GLY A 38 3.46 -19.51 -3.45
CA GLY A 38 2.86 -20.81 -3.21
C GLY A 38 2.04 -21.31 -4.40
N PRO A 39 1.36 -22.45 -4.24
CA PRO A 39 0.44 -22.95 -5.26
C PRO A 39 -0.62 -21.89 -5.63
N VAL A 40 -1.04 -21.91 -6.89
CA VAL A 40 -2.14 -21.06 -7.35
C VAL A 40 -3.42 -21.43 -6.61
N ARG A 41 -4.15 -20.42 -6.15
CA ARG A 41 -5.39 -20.60 -5.39
C ARG A 41 -6.48 -21.18 -6.29
N PRO A 42 -7.37 -22.05 -5.74
CA PRO A 42 -8.52 -22.57 -6.46
C PRO A 42 -9.40 -21.44 -7.03
N GLY A 43 -9.72 -21.54 -8.32
CA GLY A 43 -10.50 -20.54 -9.06
C GLY A 43 -9.69 -19.37 -9.62
N GLU A 44 -8.37 -19.32 -9.38
CA GLU A 44 -7.48 -18.29 -9.89
C GLU A 44 -6.43 -18.88 -10.87
N GLU A 45 -6.64 -20.10 -11.33
CA GLU A 45 -5.78 -20.79 -12.29
C GLU A 45 -5.73 -20.05 -13.63
N LEU A 46 -4.59 -20.09 -14.29
CA LEU A 46 -4.40 -19.53 -15.62
C LEU A 46 -4.43 -20.63 -16.69
N ASN A 47 -4.91 -20.29 -17.87
CA ASN A 47 -4.79 -21.16 -19.04
C ASN A 47 -3.33 -21.19 -19.50
N LEU A 48 -2.54 -22.15 -18.99
CA LEU A 48 -1.11 -22.26 -19.29
C LEU A 48 -0.81 -22.50 -20.78
N PRO A 49 -1.57 -23.33 -21.53
CA PRO A 49 -1.38 -23.45 -22.98
C PRO A 49 -1.51 -22.09 -23.70
N SER A 50 -2.59 -21.33 -23.45
CA SER A 50 -2.79 -20.02 -24.07
C SER A 50 -1.71 -19.02 -23.66
N LEU A 51 -1.26 -19.06 -22.39
CA LEU A 51 -0.15 -18.23 -21.92
C LEU A 51 1.16 -18.60 -22.62
N ALA A 52 1.48 -19.89 -22.74
CA ALA A 52 2.70 -20.36 -23.40
C ALA A 52 2.71 -19.95 -24.89
N ASP A 53 1.57 -20.07 -25.58
CA ASP A 53 1.45 -19.64 -26.97
C ASP A 53 1.62 -18.12 -27.11
N TRP A 54 1.05 -17.34 -26.19
CA TRP A 54 1.22 -15.89 -26.19
C TRP A 54 2.68 -15.46 -25.90
N LEU A 55 3.39 -16.21 -25.04
CA LEU A 55 4.80 -15.94 -24.69
C LEU A 55 5.77 -16.29 -25.82
N ARG A 56 5.38 -17.22 -26.71
CA ARG A 56 6.24 -17.67 -27.81
C ARG A 56 6.66 -16.50 -28.71
N GLY A 57 7.97 -16.33 -28.92
CA GLY A 57 8.55 -15.25 -29.68
C GLY A 57 8.60 -13.89 -28.93
N ARG A 58 8.02 -13.81 -27.72
CA ARG A 58 8.11 -12.61 -26.85
C ARG A 58 9.16 -12.78 -25.74
N ILE A 59 9.21 -13.96 -25.14
CA ILE A 59 10.18 -14.31 -24.09
C ILE A 59 10.98 -15.52 -24.56
N ALA A 60 12.30 -15.36 -24.59
CA ALA A 60 13.20 -16.46 -24.97
C ALA A 60 13.06 -17.62 -23.97
N GLY A 61 12.99 -18.84 -24.48
CA GLY A 61 12.85 -20.07 -23.67
C GLY A 61 11.41 -20.47 -23.33
N ALA A 62 10.41 -19.67 -23.69
CA ALA A 62 9.00 -19.99 -23.42
C ALA A 62 8.54 -21.29 -24.10
N GLU A 63 9.18 -21.66 -25.20
CA GLU A 63 8.93 -22.94 -25.93
C GLU A 63 9.40 -24.18 -25.17
N ARG A 64 10.27 -24.02 -24.14
CA ARG A 64 10.80 -25.11 -23.30
C ARG A 64 9.93 -25.42 -22.10
N GLY A 65 8.91 -24.63 -21.88
CA GLY A 65 7.96 -24.79 -20.80
C GLY A 65 7.99 -23.63 -19.80
N ILE A 66 6.88 -23.46 -19.12
CA ILE A 66 6.67 -22.44 -18.11
C ILE A 66 6.20 -23.07 -16.81
N THR A 67 6.58 -22.49 -15.68
CA THR A 67 6.02 -22.86 -14.37
C THR A 67 5.42 -21.63 -13.71
N LEU A 68 4.36 -21.83 -12.92
CA LEU A 68 3.56 -20.77 -12.31
C LEU A 68 3.38 -21.04 -10.83
N GLU A 69 3.61 -20.03 -10.01
CA GLU A 69 3.24 -19.96 -8.60
C GLU A 69 2.49 -18.65 -8.35
N GLN A 70 1.88 -18.51 -7.20
CA GLN A 70 1.13 -17.30 -6.87
C GLN A 70 1.67 -16.62 -5.61
N PHE A 71 1.72 -15.28 -5.63
CA PHE A 71 2.01 -14.51 -4.44
C PHE A 71 0.79 -14.53 -3.50
N PRO A 72 0.99 -14.77 -2.18
CA PRO A 72 -0.12 -14.88 -1.23
C PRO A 72 -0.82 -13.55 -0.96
N SER A 73 -0.11 -12.43 -1.16
CA SER A 73 -0.60 -11.07 -0.96
C SER A 73 -1.00 -10.44 -2.30
N GLY A 74 -2.11 -9.72 -2.31
CA GLY A 74 -2.67 -9.07 -3.51
C GLY A 74 -4.17 -9.33 -3.58
N HIS A 75 -4.96 -8.51 -2.87
CA HIS A 75 -6.42 -8.66 -2.88
C HIS A 75 -7.09 -7.92 -4.02
N SER A 76 -6.39 -6.94 -4.60
CA SER A 76 -6.91 -6.09 -5.67
C SER A 76 -6.56 -6.64 -7.05
N ASN A 77 -5.33 -7.11 -7.24
CA ASN A 77 -4.82 -7.68 -8.48
C ASN A 77 -4.21 -9.05 -8.21
N LEU A 78 -4.39 -9.97 -9.16
CA LEU A 78 -3.78 -11.30 -9.08
C LEU A 78 -2.34 -11.23 -9.57
N THR A 79 -1.42 -11.68 -8.74
CA THR A 79 0.02 -11.60 -9.01
C THR A 79 0.63 -12.99 -8.94
N TYR A 80 1.33 -13.37 -10.01
CA TYR A 80 1.93 -14.69 -10.17
C TYR A 80 3.43 -14.59 -10.44
N LEU A 81 4.18 -15.55 -9.93
CA LEU A 81 5.56 -15.81 -10.30
C LEU A 81 5.57 -16.76 -11.49
N LEU A 82 6.12 -16.31 -12.59
CA LEU A 82 6.30 -17.09 -13.81
C LEU A 82 7.79 -17.39 -13.98
N ARG A 83 8.16 -18.67 -14.10
CA ARG A 83 9.53 -19.08 -14.42
C ARG A 83 9.61 -19.62 -15.84
N ILE A 84 10.55 -19.10 -16.60
CA ILE A 84 10.83 -19.46 -17.99
C ILE A 84 12.35 -19.65 -18.10
N ASP A 85 12.79 -20.87 -18.44
CA ASP A 85 14.20 -21.19 -18.63
C ASP A 85 15.11 -20.71 -17.47
N GLY A 86 14.63 -20.85 -16.23
CA GLY A 86 15.35 -20.44 -15.02
C GLY A 86 15.28 -18.95 -14.69
N ILE A 87 14.68 -18.13 -15.55
CA ILE A 87 14.47 -16.70 -15.31
C ILE A 87 13.09 -16.48 -14.69
N GLU A 88 13.03 -15.61 -13.68
CA GLU A 88 11.80 -15.25 -12.97
C GLU A 88 11.18 -13.95 -13.50
N TYR A 89 9.88 -14.00 -13.73
CA TYR A 89 9.05 -12.85 -14.10
C TYR A 89 7.86 -12.75 -13.16
N VAL A 90 7.29 -11.56 -13.03
CA VAL A 90 6.01 -11.36 -12.35
C VAL A 90 4.94 -11.08 -13.39
N LEU A 91 3.87 -11.88 -13.36
CA LEU A 91 2.67 -11.66 -14.15
C LEU A 91 1.61 -11.03 -13.26
N ARG A 92 1.15 -9.82 -13.64
CA ARG A 92 0.01 -9.15 -12.98
C ARG A 92 -1.19 -9.13 -13.90
N ARG A 93 -2.37 -9.48 -13.35
CA ARG A 93 -3.64 -9.40 -14.06
C ARG A 93 -4.72 -8.83 -13.15
N GLY A 94 -5.74 -8.22 -13.77
CA GLY A 94 -6.95 -7.83 -13.06
C GLY A 94 -7.67 -9.03 -12.43
N PRO A 95 -8.50 -8.80 -11.40
CA PRO A 95 -9.31 -9.85 -10.80
C PRO A 95 -10.28 -10.45 -11.81
N LEU A 96 -10.76 -11.67 -11.52
CA LEU A 96 -11.80 -12.33 -12.28
C LEU A 96 -13.18 -11.73 -11.92
N GLY A 97 -14.04 -11.51 -12.92
CA GLY A 97 -15.42 -11.06 -12.74
C GLY A 97 -15.65 -9.58 -13.05
N LEU A 98 -16.85 -9.10 -12.73
CA LEU A 98 -17.27 -7.72 -12.98
C LEU A 98 -16.53 -6.76 -12.02
N VAL A 99 -15.62 -6.00 -12.58
CA VAL A 99 -14.87 -4.96 -11.86
C VAL A 99 -15.46 -3.60 -12.22
N ALA A 100 -15.47 -2.67 -11.26
CA ALA A 100 -15.90 -1.31 -11.53
C ALA A 100 -15.06 -0.68 -12.66
N PRO A 101 -15.67 0.07 -13.59
CA PRO A 101 -14.95 0.73 -14.66
C PRO A 101 -13.77 1.56 -14.11
N LYS A 102 -12.58 1.38 -14.68
CA LYS A 102 -11.31 2.03 -14.27
C LYS A 102 -10.72 1.57 -12.93
N ALA A 103 -11.27 0.57 -12.26
CA ALA A 103 -10.57 -0.12 -11.17
C ALA A 103 -9.63 -1.17 -11.79
N HIS A 104 -8.39 -1.23 -11.29
CA HIS A 104 -7.40 -2.24 -11.73
C HIS A 104 -7.05 -2.18 -13.23
N ASP A 105 -6.79 -0.97 -13.73
CA ASP A 105 -6.36 -0.75 -15.12
C ASP A 105 -4.90 -1.19 -15.30
N MET A 106 -4.70 -2.47 -15.65
CA MET A 106 -3.39 -3.09 -15.91
C MET A 106 -2.63 -2.38 -17.02
N GLY A 107 -3.33 -1.92 -18.06
CA GLY A 107 -2.71 -1.17 -19.15
C GLY A 107 -2.17 0.17 -18.69
N ARG A 108 -2.88 0.85 -17.78
CA ARG A 108 -2.40 2.10 -17.17
C ARG A 108 -1.18 1.84 -16.28
N GLU A 109 -1.20 0.84 -15.40
CA GLU A 109 -0.07 0.51 -14.54
C GLU A 109 1.17 0.15 -15.36
N PHE A 110 1.01 -0.64 -16.42
CA PHE A 110 2.09 -0.96 -17.36
C PHE A 110 2.71 0.32 -17.96
N ARG A 111 1.90 1.22 -18.49
CA ARG A 111 2.38 2.49 -19.08
C ARG A 111 3.08 3.37 -18.06
N VAL A 112 2.57 3.44 -16.83
CA VAL A 112 3.22 4.18 -15.74
C VAL A 112 4.60 3.61 -15.47
N LEU A 113 4.72 2.30 -15.24
CA LEU A 113 5.99 1.64 -14.98
C LEU A 113 6.98 1.81 -16.14
N GLN A 114 6.51 1.67 -17.37
CA GLN A 114 7.32 1.85 -18.58
C GLN A 114 7.94 3.24 -18.66
N MET A 115 7.19 4.26 -18.26
CA MET A 115 7.67 5.64 -18.26
C MET A 115 8.53 5.96 -17.04
N VAL A 116 8.25 5.38 -15.88
CA VAL A 116 8.91 5.71 -14.60
C VAL A 116 10.24 4.99 -14.44
N HIS A 117 10.32 3.70 -14.77
CA HIS A 117 11.50 2.87 -14.53
C HIS A 117 12.82 3.47 -15.06
N PRO A 118 12.91 4.07 -16.26
CA PRO A 118 14.16 4.66 -16.74
C PRO A 118 14.70 5.81 -15.87
N HIS A 119 13.86 6.42 -15.03
CA HIS A 119 14.17 7.60 -14.24
C HIS A 119 14.13 7.34 -12.72
N PHE A 120 13.55 6.23 -12.32
CA PHE A 120 13.45 5.79 -10.93
C PHE A 120 13.59 4.27 -10.88
N GLN A 121 14.81 3.81 -10.65
CA GLN A 121 15.20 2.40 -10.77
C GLN A 121 14.54 1.47 -9.74
N GLU A 122 14.00 2.02 -8.66
CA GLU A 122 13.21 1.27 -7.69
C GLU A 122 11.82 0.88 -8.22
N ALA A 123 11.33 1.47 -9.31
CA ALA A 123 10.16 0.96 -10.03
C ALA A 123 10.55 -0.29 -10.84
N PRO A 124 9.79 -1.40 -10.78
CA PRO A 124 10.07 -2.58 -11.60
C PRO A 124 10.04 -2.27 -13.09
N ASN A 125 10.94 -2.90 -13.86
CA ASN A 125 10.88 -2.86 -15.31
C ASN A 125 9.69 -3.67 -15.83
N VAL A 126 9.09 -3.26 -16.94
CA VAL A 126 8.00 -3.98 -17.60
C VAL A 126 8.44 -4.49 -18.96
N PHE A 127 7.91 -5.65 -19.38
CA PHE A 127 8.32 -6.31 -20.61
C PHE A 127 7.22 -6.31 -21.67
N HIS A 128 6.08 -6.93 -21.37
CA HIS A 128 4.99 -7.12 -22.32
C HIS A 128 3.63 -6.92 -21.68
N LEU A 129 2.72 -6.26 -22.39
CA LEU A 129 1.31 -6.08 -22.07
C LEU A 129 0.47 -6.91 -23.04
N SER A 130 -0.56 -7.59 -22.51
CA SER A 130 -1.63 -8.16 -23.30
C SER A 130 -2.95 -7.46 -22.97
N GLU A 131 -3.51 -6.79 -23.95
CA GLU A 131 -4.87 -6.22 -23.87
C GLU A 131 -5.92 -7.22 -24.40
N ASP A 132 -5.45 -8.31 -25.04
CA ASP A 132 -6.33 -9.39 -25.50
C ASP A 132 -6.79 -10.27 -24.33
N THR A 133 -8.05 -10.10 -23.95
CA THR A 133 -8.68 -10.87 -22.89
C THR A 133 -8.92 -12.34 -23.24
N ALA A 134 -8.84 -12.72 -24.52
CA ALA A 134 -8.98 -14.13 -24.92
C ALA A 134 -7.83 -15.02 -24.39
N VAL A 135 -6.66 -14.44 -24.11
CA VAL A 135 -5.49 -15.19 -23.65
C VAL A 135 -5.70 -15.71 -22.22
N LEU A 136 -6.04 -14.82 -21.26
CA LEU A 136 -6.18 -15.17 -19.84
C LEU A 136 -7.50 -14.69 -19.19
N GLY A 137 -8.48 -14.27 -19.96
CA GLY A 137 -9.77 -13.77 -19.45
C GLY A 137 -9.73 -12.34 -18.92
N ALA A 138 -8.57 -11.69 -18.89
CA ALA A 138 -8.39 -10.30 -18.45
C ALA A 138 -7.10 -9.72 -19.06
N VAL A 139 -6.99 -8.38 -19.07
CA VAL A 139 -5.75 -7.67 -19.38
C VAL A 139 -4.68 -8.05 -18.36
N PHE A 140 -3.47 -8.30 -18.81
CA PHE A 140 -2.33 -8.65 -17.96
C PHE A 140 -1.02 -8.12 -18.54
N PHE A 141 -0.01 -8.03 -17.68
CA PHE A 141 1.34 -7.69 -18.13
C PHE A 141 2.42 -8.47 -17.38
N LEU A 142 3.60 -8.51 -17.99
CA LEU A 142 4.81 -9.08 -17.41
C LEU A 142 5.73 -7.97 -16.96
N MET A 143 6.30 -8.12 -15.76
CA MET A 143 7.31 -7.24 -15.21
C MET A 143 8.45 -8.01 -14.57
N GLU A 144 9.50 -7.30 -14.27
CA GLU A 144 10.68 -7.76 -13.56
C GLU A 144 10.32 -8.34 -12.19
N ARG A 145 10.95 -9.46 -11.85
CA ARG A 145 10.94 -10.00 -10.49
C ARG A 145 12.00 -9.27 -9.65
N ARG A 146 11.56 -8.52 -8.67
CA ARG A 146 12.41 -7.92 -7.65
C ARG A 146 12.51 -8.85 -6.44
N HIS A 147 13.70 -8.95 -5.86
CA HIS A 147 13.98 -9.76 -4.66
C HIS A 147 14.26 -8.85 -3.48
N GLY A 148 13.64 -9.13 -2.35
CA GLY A 148 13.80 -8.34 -1.14
C GLY A 148 12.76 -8.72 -0.09
N LEU A 149 12.61 -7.87 0.91
CA LEU A 149 11.74 -8.06 2.05
C LEU A 149 10.71 -6.94 2.13
N ILE A 150 9.45 -7.30 2.27
CA ILE A 150 8.37 -6.37 2.59
C ILE A 150 8.03 -6.51 4.08
N LEU A 151 8.23 -5.42 4.83
CA LEU A 151 7.90 -5.38 6.25
C LEU A 151 6.41 -5.06 6.43
N ARG A 152 5.69 -5.97 7.14
CA ARG A 152 4.27 -5.79 7.46
C ARG A 152 4.03 -5.70 8.97
N ASP A 153 4.11 -6.83 9.66
CA ASP A 153 3.73 -6.93 11.07
C ASP A 153 4.95 -7.03 11.99
N GLU A 154 6.06 -7.58 11.51
CA GLU A 154 7.28 -7.82 12.30
C GLU A 154 8.56 -7.64 11.49
N ILE A 155 9.65 -7.37 12.21
CA ILE A 155 11.01 -7.38 11.66
C ILE A 155 11.55 -8.80 11.80
N PRO A 156 12.09 -9.43 10.71
CA PRO A 156 12.73 -10.72 10.81
C PRO A 156 13.84 -10.74 11.88
N PRO A 157 13.95 -11.83 12.67
CA PRO A 157 14.86 -11.87 13.82
C PRO A 157 16.33 -11.59 13.49
N HIS A 158 16.81 -11.94 12.29
CA HIS A 158 18.18 -11.67 11.87
C HIS A 158 18.42 -10.18 11.61
N LEU A 159 17.43 -9.45 11.09
CA LEU A 159 17.48 -8.01 10.85
C LEU A 159 17.26 -7.20 12.12
N ALA A 160 16.41 -7.69 13.03
CA ALA A 160 16.18 -7.04 14.32
C ALA A 160 17.45 -6.98 15.20
N LYS A 161 18.46 -7.82 14.91
CA LYS A 161 19.77 -7.79 15.57
C LYS A 161 20.71 -6.72 15.02
N MET A 162 20.40 -6.12 13.88
CA MET A 162 21.23 -5.05 13.31
C MET A 162 21.09 -3.78 14.15
N PRO A 163 22.19 -3.11 14.52
CA PRO A 163 22.13 -1.86 15.27
C PRO A 163 21.27 -0.82 14.54
N ASN A 164 20.35 -0.19 15.27
CA ASN A 164 19.47 0.88 14.78
C ASN A 164 18.70 0.52 13.50
N TYR A 165 18.32 -0.77 13.33
CA TYR A 165 17.67 -1.24 12.10
C TYR A 165 16.45 -0.40 11.73
N ALA A 166 15.51 -0.17 12.69
CA ALA A 166 14.29 0.56 12.47
C ALA A 166 14.54 2.02 12.05
N GLU A 167 15.50 2.70 12.67
CA GLU A 167 15.91 4.06 12.32
C GLU A 167 16.51 4.13 10.90
N ARG A 168 17.39 3.18 10.57
CA ARG A 168 18.03 3.11 9.24
C ARG A 168 17.02 2.82 8.14
N VAL A 169 16.06 1.92 8.39
CA VAL A 169 14.94 1.67 7.46
C VAL A 169 14.08 2.91 7.32
N SER A 170 13.75 3.60 8.43
CA SER A 170 12.98 4.83 8.38
C SER A 170 13.64 5.89 7.50
N LYS A 171 14.96 6.06 7.69
CA LYS A 171 15.77 6.96 6.87
C LYS A 171 15.73 6.59 5.39
N ALA A 172 16.00 5.32 5.06
CA ALA A 172 16.00 4.83 3.69
C ALA A 172 14.63 4.99 3.01
N PHE A 173 13.56 4.75 3.77
CA PHE A 173 12.19 4.91 3.30
C PHE A 173 11.86 6.36 2.95
N VAL A 174 12.21 7.33 3.81
CA VAL A 174 12.03 8.76 3.52
C VAL A 174 12.90 9.19 2.35
N ASP A 175 14.17 8.77 2.31
CA ASP A 175 15.11 9.12 1.23
C ASP A 175 14.64 8.59 -0.14
N CYS A 176 14.02 7.43 -0.16
CA CYS A 176 13.43 6.89 -1.39
C CYS A 176 12.25 7.75 -1.88
N LEU A 177 11.37 8.20 -0.97
CA LEU A 177 10.28 9.12 -1.31
C LEU A 177 10.82 10.48 -1.82
N ILE A 178 11.88 10.99 -1.20
CA ILE A 178 12.56 12.21 -1.66
C ILE A 178 13.08 12.03 -3.10
N ARG A 179 13.75 10.91 -3.41
CA ARG A 179 14.22 10.62 -4.78
C ARG A 179 13.08 10.50 -5.77
N LEU A 180 11.98 9.85 -5.39
CA LEU A 180 10.77 9.76 -6.20
C LEU A 180 10.24 11.15 -6.57
N HIS A 181 10.09 12.04 -5.58
CA HIS A 181 9.59 13.40 -5.77
C HIS A 181 10.62 14.36 -6.41
N ALA A 182 11.86 13.92 -6.55
CA ALA A 182 12.92 14.68 -7.24
C ALA A 182 13.03 14.34 -8.74
N VAL A 183 12.27 13.34 -9.24
CA VAL A 183 12.28 13.02 -10.68
C VAL A 183 11.77 14.22 -11.48
N ASP A 184 12.56 14.66 -12.45
CA ASP A 184 12.19 15.78 -13.32
C ASP A 184 11.11 15.36 -14.33
N ILE A 185 9.87 15.65 -13.99
CA ILE A 185 8.70 15.26 -14.79
C ILE A 185 8.62 15.93 -16.16
N SER A 186 9.26 17.09 -16.32
CA SER A 186 9.26 17.84 -17.59
C SER A 186 10.25 17.26 -18.58
N ARG A 187 11.49 17.03 -18.13
CA ARG A 187 12.57 16.48 -18.98
C ARG A 187 12.33 15.03 -19.36
N THR A 188 11.64 14.28 -18.50
CA THR A 188 11.37 12.85 -18.69
C THR A 188 10.07 12.57 -19.45
N GLY A 189 9.24 13.58 -19.69
CA GLY A 189 7.92 13.43 -20.30
C GLY A 189 6.85 12.88 -19.35
N LEU A 190 7.20 12.63 -18.09
CA LEU A 190 6.27 12.08 -17.07
C LEU A 190 5.09 13.02 -16.78
N ILE A 191 5.19 14.30 -17.14
CA ILE A 191 4.08 15.26 -17.03
C ILE A 191 2.79 14.74 -17.70
N ALA A 192 2.91 13.91 -18.72
CA ALA A 192 1.78 13.30 -19.43
C ALA A 192 0.98 12.30 -18.57
N LEU A 193 1.52 11.83 -17.43
CA LEU A 193 0.82 10.90 -16.52
C LEU A 193 -0.29 11.55 -15.70
N GLY A 194 -0.39 12.89 -15.68
CA GLY A 194 -1.36 13.58 -14.83
C GLY A 194 -1.76 14.96 -15.32
N LYS A 195 -2.60 15.60 -14.52
CA LYS A 195 -3.03 16.99 -14.68
C LYS A 195 -2.80 17.70 -13.36
N PRO A 196 -1.64 18.38 -13.17
CA PRO A 196 -1.30 18.98 -11.89
C PRO A 196 -2.18 20.18 -11.52
N GLU A 197 -2.66 20.98 -12.50
CA GLU A 197 -3.51 22.14 -12.25
C GLU A 197 -4.81 21.71 -11.58
N GLY A 198 -5.18 22.33 -10.46
CA GLY A 198 -6.39 22.00 -9.67
C GLY A 198 -6.35 20.60 -9.07
N PHE A 199 -5.15 20.03 -8.84
CA PHE A 199 -4.99 18.66 -8.34
C PHE A 199 -5.71 18.46 -6.99
N LEU A 200 -5.47 19.33 -6.00
CA LEU A 200 -6.07 19.20 -4.67
C LEU A 200 -7.60 19.30 -4.72
N GLU A 201 -8.14 20.27 -5.44
CA GLU A 201 -9.58 20.44 -5.62
C GLU A 201 -10.23 19.16 -6.16
N ARG A 202 -9.66 18.59 -7.24
CA ARG A 202 -10.15 17.34 -7.80
C ARG A 202 -9.99 16.14 -6.85
N GLN A 203 -8.93 16.12 -6.00
CA GLN A 203 -8.79 15.07 -4.99
C GLN A 203 -9.90 15.19 -3.95
N VAL A 204 -10.11 16.35 -3.36
CA VAL A 204 -11.14 16.56 -2.34
C VAL A 204 -12.52 16.22 -2.90
N GLN A 205 -12.89 16.80 -4.05
CA GLN A 205 -14.20 16.58 -4.68
C GLN A 205 -14.39 15.11 -5.07
N GLY A 206 -13.41 14.51 -5.74
CA GLY A 206 -13.50 13.13 -6.19
C GLY A 206 -13.65 12.12 -5.04
N TRP A 207 -12.96 12.35 -3.90
CA TRP A 207 -13.12 11.51 -2.72
C TRP A 207 -14.43 11.79 -1.98
N ALA A 208 -14.90 13.04 -1.92
CA ALA A 208 -16.22 13.39 -1.37
C ALA A 208 -17.35 12.72 -2.14
N ASP A 209 -17.26 12.68 -3.47
CA ASP A 209 -18.25 11.99 -4.30
C ASP A 209 -18.25 10.47 -4.08
N ARG A 210 -17.05 9.86 -3.87
CA ARG A 210 -16.94 8.44 -3.51
C ARG A 210 -17.55 8.18 -2.14
N TRP A 211 -17.31 9.05 -1.17
CA TRP A 211 -17.92 8.98 0.15
C TRP A 211 -19.44 8.95 0.05
N LYS A 212 -20.05 9.94 -0.61
CA LYS A 212 -21.50 10.02 -0.80
C LYS A 212 -22.10 8.74 -1.39
N ARG A 213 -21.41 8.12 -2.36
CA ARG A 213 -21.87 6.87 -2.98
C ARG A 213 -21.72 5.63 -2.11
N ALA A 214 -20.84 5.65 -1.13
CA ALA A 214 -20.53 4.51 -0.27
C ALA A 214 -21.00 4.66 1.17
N THR A 215 -21.65 5.77 1.53
CA THR A 215 -22.15 6.02 2.88
C THR A 215 -23.17 4.97 3.30
N THR A 216 -23.00 4.40 4.49
CA THR A 216 -23.91 3.43 5.13
C THR A 216 -24.59 3.99 6.36
N ASP A 217 -23.98 4.98 6.99
CA ASP A 217 -24.42 5.57 8.25
C ASP A 217 -24.23 7.09 8.18
N ASP A 218 -25.06 7.84 8.92
CA ASP A 218 -24.90 9.29 9.03
C ASP A 218 -23.66 9.65 9.86
N MET A 219 -22.79 10.49 9.30
CA MET A 219 -21.54 10.93 9.94
C MET A 219 -21.31 12.44 9.76
N PRO A 220 -22.00 13.31 10.53
CA PRO A 220 -21.89 14.76 10.40
C PRO A 220 -20.46 15.32 10.53
N LYS A 221 -19.58 14.62 11.27
CA LYS A 221 -18.16 14.96 11.35
C LYS A 221 -17.45 14.86 10.00
N MET A 222 -17.84 13.91 9.15
CA MET A 222 -17.28 13.77 7.80
C MET A 222 -17.65 14.96 6.92
N ASP A 223 -18.89 15.44 7.00
CA ASP A 223 -19.32 16.64 6.25
C ASP A 223 -18.52 17.88 6.68
N ARG A 224 -18.17 17.99 7.97
CA ARG A 224 -17.32 19.05 8.48
C ARG A 224 -15.87 18.92 7.94
N VAL A 225 -15.33 17.70 7.90
CA VAL A 225 -14.01 17.42 7.31
C VAL A 225 -13.98 17.81 5.83
N ILE A 226 -14.98 17.41 5.06
CA ILE A 226 -15.08 17.72 3.62
C ILE A 226 -15.14 19.24 3.40
N ARG A 227 -15.99 19.94 4.16
CA ARG A 227 -16.08 21.42 4.07
C ARG A 227 -14.75 22.06 4.40
N TRP A 228 -14.14 21.68 5.52
CA TRP A 228 -12.86 22.24 5.92
C TRP A 228 -11.77 22.02 4.85
N LEU A 229 -11.66 20.81 4.28
CA LEU A 229 -10.73 20.52 3.20
C LEU A 229 -11.00 21.35 1.94
N THR A 230 -12.26 21.69 1.68
CA THR A 230 -12.63 22.54 0.54
C THR A 230 -12.24 24.00 0.78
N ASP A 231 -12.49 24.51 2.00
CA ASP A 231 -12.36 25.93 2.33
C ASP A 231 -10.91 26.35 2.66
N HIS A 232 -10.03 25.39 3.03
CA HIS A 232 -8.66 25.64 3.52
C HIS A 232 -7.59 25.08 2.60
N GLN A 233 -7.87 24.93 1.30
CA GLN A 233 -6.86 24.40 0.37
C GLN A 233 -5.63 25.31 0.29
N PRO A 234 -4.43 24.79 0.59
CA PRO A 234 -3.21 25.53 0.41
C PRO A 234 -2.84 25.66 -1.07
N SER A 235 -1.97 26.60 -1.39
CA SER A 235 -1.31 26.62 -2.68
C SER A 235 -0.41 25.39 -2.83
N SER A 236 -0.63 24.60 -3.88
CA SER A 236 0.21 23.43 -4.16
C SER A 236 1.64 23.83 -4.51
N PRO A 237 2.66 23.13 -4.01
CA PRO A 237 4.03 23.28 -4.48
C PRO A 237 4.17 22.81 -5.93
N ALA A 238 5.37 22.98 -6.51
CA ALA A 238 5.67 22.47 -7.84
C ALA A 238 5.33 20.97 -7.92
N PRO A 239 4.57 20.54 -8.98
CA PRO A 239 4.12 19.18 -9.11
C PRO A 239 5.29 18.21 -9.33
N THR A 240 5.11 16.98 -8.89
CA THR A 240 6.08 15.90 -9.05
C THR A 240 5.39 14.60 -9.48
N LEU A 241 6.19 13.58 -9.78
CA LEU A 241 5.70 12.22 -9.79
C LEU A 241 5.28 11.83 -8.36
N VAL A 242 4.05 11.37 -8.17
CA VAL A 242 3.49 10.92 -6.88
C VAL A 242 3.00 9.48 -7.00
N HIS A 243 3.24 8.69 -5.97
CA HIS A 243 2.83 7.29 -5.92
C HIS A 243 1.37 7.12 -5.50
N ASN A 244 0.88 7.96 -4.60
CA ASN A 244 -0.47 7.96 -4.03
C ASN A 244 -0.84 6.72 -3.18
N ASP A 245 0.11 5.81 -2.92
CA ASP A 245 -0.01 4.69 -1.98
C ASP A 245 1.37 4.26 -1.44
N TYR A 246 2.25 5.25 -1.16
CA TYR A 246 3.60 4.98 -0.66
C TYR A 246 3.54 4.59 0.83
N LYS A 247 3.75 3.30 1.11
CA LYS A 247 3.70 2.69 2.45
C LYS A 247 4.64 1.50 2.53
N LEU A 248 4.99 1.05 3.75
CA LEU A 248 5.92 -0.08 3.94
C LEU A 248 5.48 -1.36 3.21
N ASP A 249 4.17 -1.62 3.11
CA ASP A 249 3.64 -2.78 2.38
C ASP A 249 3.96 -2.75 0.88
N ASN A 250 4.24 -1.56 0.34
CA ASN A 250 4.54 -1.34 -1.08
C ASN A 250 6.03 -1.05 -1.32
N VAL A 251 6.87 -1.16 -0.29
CA VAL A 251 8.32 -0.95 -0.39
C VAL A 251 9.07 -2.23 -0.04
N MET A 252 9.90 -2.66 -0.97
CA MET A 252 10.75 -3.84 -0.81
C MET A 252 12.15 -3.41 -0.38
N LEU A 253 12.57 -3.89 0.79
CA LEU A 253 13.88 -3.63 1.38
C LEU A 253 14.88 -4.71 0.96
N SER A 254 16.17 -4.39 0.99
CA SER A 254 17.22 -5.39 0.89
C SER A 254 17.13 -6.41 2.03
N GLN A 255 17.47 -7.66 1.73
CA GLN A 255 17.56 -8.72 2.73
C GLN A 255 18.80 -8.57 3.63
N ASP A 256 19.81 -7.86 3.14
CA ASP A 256 21.12 -7.75 3.77
C ASP A 256 21.43 -6.34 4.32
N SER A 257 20.61 -5.34 3.99
CA SER A 257 20.86 -3.94 4.35
C SER A 257 19.57 -3.21 4.73
N ALA A 258 19.59 -2.51 5.85
CA ALA A 258 18.51 -1.61 6.26
C ALA A 258 18.43 -0.30 5.45
N GLU A 259 19.43 -0.01 4.64
CA GLU A 259 19.59 1.29 3.96
C GLU A 259 19.24 1.25 2.48
N ARG A 260 18.97 0.05 1.93
CA ARG A 260 18.71 -0.11 0.51
C ARG A 260 17.27 -0.52 0.24
N ILE A 261 16.58 0.29 -0.56
CA ILE A 261 15.28 -0.04 -1.13
C ILE A 261 15.53 -0.76 -2.46
N GLU A 262 14.99 -1.97 -2.58
CA GLU A 262 15.10 -2.79 -3.79
C GLU A 262 14.00 -2.49 -4.80
N ALA A 263 12.80 -2.19 -4.31
CA ALA A 263 11.70 -1.80 -5.18
C ALA A 263 10.63 -0.99 -4.44
N VAL A 264 9.93 -0.16 -5.21
CA VAL A 264 8.62 0.39 -4.88
C VAL A 264 7.59 -0.30 -5.78
N LEU A 265 6.54 -0.83 -5.19
CA LEU A 265 5.54 -1.68 -5.82
C LEU A 265 4.17 -1.00 -5.84
N ASP A 266 3.26 -1.48 -6.69
CA ASP A 266 1.85 -1.05 -6.76
C ASP A 266 1.64 0.37 -7.28
N TRP A 267 1.99 0.56 -8.55
CA TRP A 267 1.98 1.86 -9.25
C TRP A 267 0.62 2.23 -9.85
N GLU A 268 -0.43 1.48 -9.57
CA GLU A 268 -1.77 1.70 -10.16
C GLU A 268 -2.34 3.10 -9.87
N MET A 269 -1.95 3.71 -8.75
CA MET A 269 -2.42 5.03 -8.32
C MET A 269 -1.48 6.18 -8.71
N ALA A 270 -0.30 5.87 -9.24
CA ALA A 270 0.72 6.88 -9.52
C ALA A 270 0.28 7.88 -10.61
N THR A 271 0.70 9.13 -10.45
CA THR A 271 0.36 10.23 -11.36
C THR A 271 1.35 11.39 -11.18
N VAL A 272 1.12 12.49 -11.88
CA VAL A 272 1.76 13.77 -11.57
C VAL A 272 0.79 14.62 -10.75
N GLY A 273 1.26 15.13 -9.63
CA GLY A 273 0.43 15.90 -8.71
C GLY A 273 1.22 16.57 -7.59
N ASP A 274 0.52 16.91 -6.53
CA ASP A 274 1.07 17.57 -5.36
C ASP A 274 1.83 16.56 -4.46
N PRO A 275 3.16 16.72 -4.29
CA PRO A 275 3.96 15.81 -3.47
C PRO A 275 3.56 15.78 -2.00
N LEU A 276 2.97 16.86 -1.48
CA LEU A 276 2.54 16.90 -0.09
C LEU A 276 1.27 16.08 0.14
N ALA A 277 0.44 15.89 -0.89
CA ALA A 277 -0.69 14.96 -0.82
C ALA A 277 -0.22 13.49 -0.72
N ASP A 278 0.87 13.15 -1.41
CA ASP A 278 1.50 11.82 -1.28
C ASP A 278 2.15 11.66 0.11
N LEU A 279 2.91 12.65 0.57
CA LEU A 279 3.48 12.67 1.92
C LEU A 279 2.40 12.56 3.00
N GLY A 280 1.31 13.33 2.93
CA GLY A 280 0.23 13.31 3.89
C GLY A 280 -0.44 11.94 3.99
N LEU A 281 -0.65 11.26 2.87
CA LEU A 281 -1.15 9.90 2.86
C LEU A 281 -0.13 8.90 3.43
N THR A 282 1.15 9.03 3.09
CA THR A 282 2.23 8.21 3.66
C THR A 282 2.27 8.34 5.18
N LEU A 283 2.14 9.55 5.72
CA LEU A 283 2.08 9.81 7.15
C LEU A 283 0.86 9.17 7.83
N CYS A 284 -0.24 8.93 7.12
CA CYS A 284 -1.39 8.20 7.68
C CYS A 284 -1.07 6.73 7.94
N TYR A 285 -0.19 6.13 7.15
CA TYR A 285 0.31 4.77 7.36
C TYR A 285 1.48 4.71 8.34
N TRP A 286 2.13 5.85 8.64
CA TRP A 286 3.20 5.93 9.62
C TRP A 286 2.64 6.10 11.03
N ALA A 287 3.31 5.53 12.02
CA ALA A 287 2.79 5.40 13.37
C ALA A 287 2.28 6.69 14.02
N TRP A 288 1.16 6.54 14.69
CA TRP A 288 0.59 7.53 15.62
C TRP A 288 0.96 7.15 17.06
N VAL A 289 2.23 7.37 17.44
CA VAL A 289 2.72 7.07 18.80
C VAL A 289 1.96 7.90 19.84
N GLU A 290 1.58 9.12 19.46
CA GLU A 290 0.92 10.11 20.32
C GLU A 290 -0.60 9.92 20.42
N ALA A 291 -1.17 8.98 19.68
CA ALA A 291 -2.59 8.65 19.72
C ALA A 291 -2.82 7.15 19.91
N PRO A 292 -2.55 6.61 21.11
CA PRO A 292 -2.65 5.16 21.39
C PRO A 292 -4.01 4.55 21.07
N GLN A 293 -5.10 5.34 21.19
CA GLN A 293 -6.45 4.94 20.83
C GLN A 293 -6.62 4.62 19.35
N LEU A 294 -5.75 5.10 18.47
CA LEU A 294 -5.75 4.78 17.05
C LEU A 294 -5.07 3.44 16.76
N ARG A 295 -4.12 3.02 17.60
CA ARG A 295 -3.49 1.70 17.51
C ARG A 295 -4.52 0.58 17.64
N ALA A 296 -5.47 0.72 18.57
CA ALA A 296 -6.54 -0.24 18.78
C ALA A 296 -7.49 -0.34 17.56
N ARG A 297 -7.45 0.60 16.62
CA ARG A 297 -8.35 0.70 15.47
C ARG A 297 -7.71 0.28 14.15
N GLY A 298 -6.50 -0.35 14.18
CA GLY A 298 -5.91 -1.03 13.02
C GLY A 298 -4.96 -0.22 12.15
N VAL A 299 -4.33 0.83 12.71
CA VAL A 299 -3.16 1.45 12.10
C VAL A 299 -1.94 0.54 12.31
N PRO A 300 -1.03 0.38 11.33
CA PRO A 300 0.09 -0.55 11.42
C PRO A 300 0.91 -0.39 12.70
N SER A 301 1.15 -1.50 13.37
CA SER A 301 1.83 -1.51 14.66
C SER A 301 3.35 -1.40 14.55
N LEU A 302 3.93 -1.77 13.40
CA LEU A 302 5.38 -1.91 13.24
C LEU A 302 6.12 -0.59 13.45
N THR A 303 5.72 0.46 12.74
CA THR A 303 6.36 1.80 12.85
C THR A 303 6.04 2.53 14.17
N SER A 304 5.18 1.94 15.02
CA SER A 304 4.89 2.43 16.38
C SER A 304 5.85 1.88 17.44
N GLN A 305 6.72 0.93 17.07
CA GLN A 305 7.69 0.35 17.99
C GLN A 305 8.87 1.32 18.21
N PRO A 306 9.59 1.19 19.34
CA PRO A 306 10.78 1.99 19.58
C PRO A 306 11.82 1.85 18.47
N GLY A 307 12.53 2.93 18.16
CA GLY A 307 13.60 2.97 17.17
C GLY A 307 13.15 3.38 15.76
N TRP A 308 11.85 3.36 15.45
CA TRP A 308 11.34 3.95 14.21
C TRP A 308 11.29 5.48 14.31
N TYR A 309 11.41 6.17 13.16
CA TYR A 309 11.19 7.62 13.14
C TYR A 309 9.82 7.99 13.69
N THR A 310 9.79 9.02 14.52
CA THR A 310 8.54 9.73 14.80
C THR A 310 8.04 10.42 13.53
N ARG A 311 6.78 10.82 13.50
CA ARG A 311 6.22 11.62 12.40
C ARG A 311 7.01 12.92 12.19
N ASP A 312 7.42 13.57 13.28
CA ASP A 312 8.22 14.80 13.23
C ASP A 312 9.61 14.57 12.63
N GLN A 313 10.28 13.47 12.98
CA GLN A 313 11.55 13.09 12.37
C GLN A 313 11.39 12.82 10.87
N PHE A 314 10.29 12.12 10.50
CA PHE A 314 9.96 11.84 9.11
C PHE A 314 9.79 13.15 8.31
N VAL A 315 8.91 14.04 8.78
CA VAL A 315 8.60 15.32 8.14
C VAL A 315 9.84 16.19 8.02
N ARG A 316 10.62 16.31 9.12
CA ARG A 316 11.86 17.09 9.13
C ARG A 316 12.85 16.59 8.08
N ARG A 317 13.09 15.28 8.05
CA ARG A 317 14.00 14.70 7.06
C ARG A 317 13.53 14.93 5.63
N TYR A 318 12.24 14.79 5.38
CA TYR A 318 11.68 15.08 4.06
C TYR A 318 11.83 16.55 3.67
N ALA A 319 11.59 17.48 4.62
CA ALA A 319 11.80 18.92 4.40
C ALA A 319 13.27 19.23 4.07
N GLU A 320 14.20 18.71 4.87
CA GLU A 320 15.65 18.87 4.66
C GLU A 320 16.09 18.35 3.29
N GLY A 321 15.61 17.17 2.90
CA GLY A 321 16.00 16.54 1.64
C GLY A 321 15.38 17.17 0.39
N THR A 322 14.22 17.83 0.53
CA THR A 322 13.51 18.42 -0.62
C THR A 322 13.58 19.95 -0.68
N GLY A 323 13.90 20.61 0.44
CA GLY A 323 13.82 22.07 0.59
C GLY A 323 12.40 22.64 0.53
N ARG A 324 11.36 21.79 0.63
CA ARG A 324 9.95 22.21 0.52
C ARG A 324 9.46 22.83 1.83
N ASP A 325 8.58 23.81 1.71
CA ASP A 325 7.82 24.34 2.85
C ASP A 325 6.73 23.33 3.24
N LEU A 326 6.80 22.85 4.48
CA LEU A 326 5.85 21.90 5.06
C LEU A 326 4.96 22.55 6.14
N SER A 327 4.88 23.89 6.20
CA SER A 327 4.04 24.60 7.17
C SER A 327 2.56 24.22 7.09
N GLN A 328 2.10 23.76 5.93
CA GLN A 328 0.73 23.32 5.68
C GLN A 328 0.54 21.81 5.73
N ILE A 329 1.53 21.04 6.24
CA ILE A 329 1.46 19.57 6.24
C ILE A 329 0.22 19.03 6.97
N GLY A 330 -0.28 19.76 7.99
CA GLY A 330 -1.50 19.41 8.71
C GLY A 330 -2.73 19.30 7.80
N TYR A 331 -2.85 20.15 6.78
CA TYR A 331 -3.91 20.01 5.76
C TYR A 331 -3.81 18.68 5.02
N TYR A 332 -2.61 18.32 4.60
CA TYR A 332 -2.36 17.10 3.84
C TYR A 332 -2.51 15.83 4.69
N GLU A 333 -2.24 15.91 5.98
CA GLU A 333 -2.54 14.83 6.93
C GLU A 333 -4.04 14.58 7.04
N VAL A 334 -4.84 15.64 7.18
CA VAL A 334 -6.32 15.53 7.18
C VAL A 334 -6.81 14.98 5.86
N LEU A 335 -6.28 15.45 4.73
CA LEU A 335 -6.62 14.93 3.39
C LEU A 335 -6.30 13.43 3.25
N GLY A 336 -5.13 13.00 3.75
CA GLY A 336 -4.72 11.59 3.72
C GLY A 336 -5.64 10.71 4.58
N ILE A 337 -5.98 11.15 5.80
CA ILE A 337 -6.91 10.43 6.69
C ILE A 337 -8.31 10.36 6.06
N PHE A 338 -8.79 11.46 5.48
CA PHE A 338 -10.04 11.51 4.75
C PHE A 338 -10.06 10.50 3.60
N LYS A 339 -9.02 10.49 2.76
CA LYS A 339 -8.88 9.53 1.66
C LYS A 339 -8.91 8.09 2.17
N LEU A 340 -8.15 7.78 3.23
CA LEU A 340 -8.11 6.44 3.83
C LEU A 340 -9.49 6.03 4.37
N ALA A 341 -10.19 6.94 5.06
CA ALA A 341 -11.54 6.69 5.56
C ALA A 341 -12.50 6.32 4.43
N VAL A 342 -12.44 7.05 3.29
CA VAL A 342 -13.28 6.77 2.12
C VAL A 342 -12.94 5.43 1.48
N ILE A 343 -11.67 5.07 1.38
CA ILE A 343 -11.24 3.75 0.86
C ILE A 343 -11.83 2.62 1.72
N LEU A 344 -11.67 2.69 3.05
CA LEU A 344 -12.22 1.69 3.96
C LEU A 344 -13.74 1.65 3.92
N GLN A 345 -14.39 2.80 3.79
CA GLN A 345 -15.85 2.88 3.65
C GLN A 345 -16.35 2.19 2.38
N GLN A 346 -15.66 2.35 1.25
CA GLN A 346 -16.02 1.66 0.01
C GLN A 346 -15.89 0.13 0.14
N ILE A 347 -14.86 -0.35 0.86
CA ILE A 347 -14.69 -1.78 1.14
C ILE A 347 -15.81 -2.27 2.07
N TYR A 348 -16.09 -1.52 3.14
CA TYR A 348 -17.15 -1.82 4.08
C TYR A 348 -18.54 -1.84 3.43
N TYR A 349 -18.82 -0.87 2.55
CA TYR A 349 -20.05 -0.81 1.77
C TYR A 349 -20.26 -2.08 0.93
N ARG A 350 -19.22 -2.54 0.23
CA ARG A 350 -19.29 -3.80 -0.54
C ARG A 350 -19.54 -5.00 0.36
N PHE A 351 -18.90 -5.06 1.52
CA PHE A 351 -19.16 -6.11 2.51
C PHE A 351 -20.60 -6.08 3.00
N ARG A 352 -21.14 -4.92 3.38
CA ARG A 352 -22.52 -4.74 3.82
C ARG A 352 -23.55 -5.11 2.73
N ARG A 353 -23.18 -4.98 1.47
CA ARG A 353 -24.00 -5.37 0.32
C ARG A 353 -23.84 -6.85 -0.07
N GLY A 354 -23.03 -7.62 0.62
CA GLY A 354 -22.78 -9.03 0.29
C GLY A 354 -21.96 -9.25 -0.98
N GLN A 355 -21.32 -8.20 -1.51
CA GLN A 355 -20.45 -8.26 -2.70
C GLN A 355 -19.07 -8.86 -2.39
N THR A 356 -18.73 -9.02 -1.14
CA THR A 356 -17.58 -9.77 -0.63
C THR A 356 -17.97 -10.44 0.68
N GLN A 357 -17.46 -11.65 0.90
CA GLN A 357 -17.71 -12.44 2.12
C GLN A 357 -16.52 -12.43 3.07
N ASP A 358 -15.49 -11.64 2.79
CA ASP A 358 -14.29 -11.57 3.62
C ASP A 358 -14.59 -10.95 4.98
N THR A 359 -14.61 -11.79 6.02
CA THR A 359 -14.95 -11.39 7.39
C THR A 359 -13.99 -10.36 8.00
N ARG A 360 -12.79 -10.18 7.45
CA ARG A 360 -11.85 -9.13 7.86
C ARG A 360 -12.45 -7.72 7.71
N PHE A 361 -13.41 -7.55 6.80
CA PHE A 361 -14.06 -6.27 6.54
C PHE A 361 -15.21 -5.93 7.49
N GLN A 362 -15.62 -6.89 8.34
CA GLN A 362 -16.73 -6.72 9.27
C GLN A 362 -16.57 -5.50 10.20
N ASN A 363 -15.36 -5.24 10.67
CA ASN A 363 -15.05 -4.16 11.61
C ASN A 363 -14.58 -2.88 10.93
N PHE A 364 -14.68 -2.78 9.59
CA PHE A 364 -14.21 -1.57 8.90
C PHE A 364 -15.08 -0.35 9.20
N GLY A 365 -16.35 -0.52 9.52
CA GLY A 365 -17.21 0.58 9.96
C GLY A 365 -16.67 1.33 11.19
N ASP A 366 -16.17 0.60 12.19
CA ASP A 366 -15.56 1.21 13.39
C ASP A 366 -14.23 1.90 13.07
N ARG A 367 -13.43 1.32 12.16
CA ARG A 367 -12.20 1.95 11.69
C ARG A 367 -12.49 3.27 10.97
N VAL A 368 -13.50 3.29 10.11
CA VAL A 368 -13.95 4.51 9.41
C VAL A 368 -14.36 5.57 10.42
N LYS A 369 -15.21 5.23 11.40
CA LYS A 369 -15.60 6.17 12.47
C LYS A 369 -14.37 6.76 13.17
N GLY A 370 -13.40 5.91 13.52
CA GLY A 370 -12.17 6.34 14.17
C GLY A 370 -11.33 7.30 13.33
N LEU A 371 -11.22 7.06 12.02
CA LEU A 371 -10.51 7.96 11.11
C LEU A 371 -11.23 9.30 10.96
N VAL A 372 -12.56 9.29 10.87
CA VAL A 372 -13.37 10.53 10.80
C VAL A 372 -13.23 11.34 12.08
N GLU A 373 -13.26 10.69 13.24
CA GLU A 373 -13.03 11.35 14.54
C GLU A 373 -11.62 11.96 14.63
N LEU A 374 -10.61 11.26 14.12
CA LEU A 374 -9.25 11.75 14.08
C LEU A 374 -9.14 13.00 13.19
N ALA A 375 -9.64 12.92 11.95
CA ALA A 375 -9.63 14.05 11.02
C ALA A 375 -10.32 15.28 11.63
N ASP A 376 -11.49 15.07 12.22
CA ASP A 376 -12.25 16.14 12.91
C ASP A 376 -11.48 16.73 14.10
N SER A 377 -10.79 15.89 14.87
CA SER A 377 -9.95 16.36 16.00
C SER A 377 -8.75 17.19 15.52
N LEU A 378 -8.08 16.79 14.44
CA LEU A 378 -6.95 17.54 13.87
C LEU A 378 -7.35 18.91 13.34
N ILE A 379 -8.57 19.03 12.82
CA ILE A 379 -9.14 20.31 12.40
C ILE A 379 -9.38 21.26 13.58
N GLN A 380 -9.91 20.73 14.69
CA GLN A 380 -10.24 21.51 15.87
C GLN A 380 -9.01 21.89 16.70
N TYR A 381 -8.02 21.01 16.72
CA TYR A 381 -6.81 21.16 17.52
C TYR A 381 -5.59 20.91 16.61
N PRO A 382 -5.23 21.85 15.71
CA PRO A 382 -4.09 21.70 14.85
C PRO A 382 -2.83 21.54 15.72
N LYS A 383 -2.07 20.47 15.47
CA LYS A 383 -0.76 20.28 16.10
C LYS A 383 0.18 21.40 15.67
N MET A 384 1.18 21.71 16.53
CA MET A 384 2.16 22.76 16.32
C MET A 384 2.60 22.90 14.87
N GLU A 385 2.63 24.16 14.39
CA GLU A 385 3.16 24.53 13.09
C GLU A 385 4.61 24.01 12.94
N TYR A 386 4.86 23.26 11.91
CA TYR A 386 6.24 22.94 11.54
C TYR A 386 6.95 24.25 11.13
N PRO A 387 8.20 24.48 11.58
CA PRO A 387 8.90 25.72 11.31
C PRO A 387 9.02 25.93 9.79
N LYS A 388 8.69 27.16 9.34
CA LYS A 388 9.02 27.60 7.99
C LYS A 388 10.53 27.54 7.86
N MET A 389 11.03 26.72 6.93
CA MET A 389 12.44 26.74 6.58
C MET A 389 12.75 28.15 6.02
N GLY A 390 13.47 28.94 6.79
CA GLY A 390 13.92 30.25 6.35
C GLY A 390 14.72 30.10 5.05
N LYS A 391 14.43 30.92 4.07
CA LYS A 391 15.33 31.07 2.91
C LYS A 391 16.71 31.36 3.47
N SER A 392 17.64 30.43 3.31
CA SER A 392 19.06 30.69 3.51
C SER A 392 19.42 31.85 2.56
N THR A 393 19.68 33.00 3.14
CA THR A 393 20.17 34.22 2.43
C THR A 393 21.52 33.93 1.80
#